data_7bfcf9bea827d2c7cefa4ed5bfee415d
#
_entry.id   7bfcf9bea827d2c7cefa4ed5bfee415d
#
_cell.length_a   1.000
_cell.length_b   1.000
_cell.length_c   1.000
_cell.angle_alpha   90.00
_cell.angle_beta   90.00
_cell.angle_gamma   90.00
#
_symmetry.space_group_name_H-M   'P 1'
#
loop_
_entity.id
_entity.type
_entity.pdbx_description
1 polymer ?
#
loop_
_entity_poly.entity_id
_entity_poly.type
_entity_poly.pdbx_seq_one_letter_code
_entity_poly.pdbx_strand_id
1 'polypeptide(L)'
;MTEELQIRIHGTDSLPTLVYLPGLHGDWTLIGRFRNALAGRVRFVEITYPRTLTWSLDDYAAGVETELARHGITRGWLLAESFSSQVLWPLLGRKRFAAEGVVMAGGFVRHPMIWGVRLAEHFCGAISLGLLTRILFGYARIARLRARNSPEVRKGLDEFLARRTQLDQQAAKHRLHLLAKNDPCPIAKEVTVPVYAITGLFDPIVPWFTVRRWLKQNCPTLKEYRIVRHSDHNVLGNASETAAKYVLGWMKIPGSTGSEGKVAREVAVVSR
;
A
#
# COMPACT_ATOMS: atom_id res chain seq x y z
N MET A 1 23.85 -4.17 11.19
CA MET A 1 22.56 -4.67 10.62
C MET A 1 22.52 -4.16 9.20
N THR A 2 22.42 -5.05 8.23
CA THR A 2 22.43 -4.71 6.81
C THR A 2 21.19 -3.87 6.48
N GLU A 3 21.41 -2.72 5.84
CA GLU A 3 20.34 -1.89 5.26
C GLU A 3 19.81 -2.54 3.96
N GLU A 4 19.41 -3.81 4.06
CA GLU A 4 18.94 -4.59 2.91
C GLU A 4 17.42 -4.75 2.96
N LEU A 5 16.82 -4.67 1.79
CA LEU A 5 15.44 -5.06 1.56
C LEU A 5 15.29 -6.57 1.80
N GLN A 6 14.14 -6.96 2.31
CA GLN A 6 13.78 -8.38 2.38
C GLN A 6 12.66 -8.66 1.40
N ILE A 7 12.69 -9.82 0.78
CA ILE A 7 11.70 -10.27 -0.18
C ILE A 7 11.13 -11.63 0.24
N ARG A 8 9.83 -11.80 0.04
CA ARG A 8 9.14 -13.11 0.10
C ARG A 8 8.36 -13.31 -1.19
N ILE A 9 8.46 -14.51 -1.75
CA ILE A 9 7.79 -14.86 -3.00
C ILE A 9 6.83 -16.01 -2.71
N HIS A 10 5.56 -15.82 -3.10
CA HIS A 10 4.50 -16.81 -2.99
C HIS A 10 3.95 -17.12 -4.37
N GLY A 11 3.82 -18.40 -4.70
CA GLY A 11 3.39 -18.87 -6.03
C GLY A 11 4.58 -19.14 -6.96
N THR A 12 4.28 -19.53 -8.19
CA THR A 12 5.24 -19.96 -9.20
C THR A 12 5.47 -18.89 -10.26
N ASP A 13 6.57 -19.02 -10.99
CA ASP A 13 6.98 -18.07 -12.06
C ASP A 13 6.02 -18.07 -13.26
N SER A 14 5.18 -19.13 -13.40
CA SER A 14 4.15 -19.21 -14.44
C SER A 14 2.95 -18.31 -14.21
N LEU A 15 2.80 -17.78 -12.99
CA LEU A 15 1.69 -16.90 -12.63
C LEU A 15 2.05 -15.42 -12.88
N PRO A 16 1.05 -14.57 -13.20
CA PRO A 16 1.25 -13.12 -13.27
C PRO A 16 1.83 -12.56 -11.96
N THR A 17 2.86 -11.75 -12.07
CA THR A 17 3.56 -11.21 -10.88
C THR A 17 2.87 -9.95 -10.36
N LEU A 18 2.63 -9.91 -9.04
CA LEU A 18 2.17 -8.74 -8.29
C LEU A 18 3.15 -8.44 -7.15
N VAL A 19 3.84 -7.31 -7.24
CA VAL A 19 4.81 -6.85 -6.24
C VAL A 19 4.12 -5.91 -5.25
N TYR A 20 4.10 -6.28 -3.98
CA TYR A 20 3.57 -5.46 -2.90
C TYR A 20 4.66 -4.63 -2.24
N LEU A 21 4.42 -3.33 -2.18
CA LEU A 21 5.23 -2.32 -1.52
C LEU A 21 4.50 -1.86 -0.25
N PRO A 22 5.08 -2.06 0.95
CA PRO A 22 4.38 -1.88 2.23
C PRO A 22 4.14 -0.43 2.59
N GLY A 23 3.15 -0.19 3.46
CA GLY A 23 2.84 1.11 4.02
C GLY A 23 3.94 1.69 4.91
N LEU A 24 3.61 2.69 5.72
CA LEU A 24 4.55 3.42 6.58
C LEU A 24 5.32 2.51 7.56
N HIS A 25 4.70 1.43 8.01
CA HIS A 25 5.31 0.43 8.89
C HIS A 25 6.47 -0.34 8.22
N GLY A 26 6.48 -0.42 6.87
CA GLY A 26 7.60 -0.91 6.08
C GLY A 26 7.72 -2.43 5.99
N ASP A 27 6.70 -3.22 6.36
CA ASP A 27 6.73 -4.68 6.29
C ASP A 27 5.37 -5.29 5.86
N TRP A 28 5.32 -6.61 5.69
CA TRP A 28 4.18 -7.39 5.20
C TRP A 28 3.23 -7.91 6.29
N THR A 29 3.36 -7.48 7.55
CA THR A 29 2.67 -8.12 8.67
C THR A 29 1.14 -8.02 8.64
N LEU A 30 0.58 -6.98 8.01
CA LEU A 30 -0.86 -6.71 8.04
C LEU A 30 -1.63 -7.22 6.82
N ILE A 31 -0.96 -7.80 5.82
CA ILE A 31 -1.61 -8.19 4.55
C ILE A 31 -1.82 -9.71 4.38
N GLY A 32 -1.65 -10.50 5.43
CA GLY A 32 -1.76 -11.97 5.35
C GLY A 32 -3.07 -12.47 4.73
N ARG A 33 -4.21 -11.87 5.07
CA ARG A 33 -5.51 -12.23 4.47
C ARG A 33 -5.59 -11.87 2.99
N PHE A 34 -5.06 -10.71 2.60
CA PHE A 34 -5.02 -10.30 1.20
C PHE A 34 -4.14 -11.26 0.39
N ARG A 35 -2.95 -11.61 0.90
CA ARG A 35 -2.09 -12.64 0.29
C ARG A 35 -2.82 -13.97 0.11
N ASN A 36 -3.53 -14.44 1.14
CA ASN A 36 -4.29 -15.71 1.06
C ASN A 36 -5.40 -15.63 0.01
N ALA A 37 -6.08 -14.50 -0.14
CA ALA A 37 -7.10 -14.30 -1.16
C ALA A 37 -6.55 -14.29 -2.61
N LEU A 38 -5.24 -14.07 -2.77
CA LEU A 38 -4.52 -14.11 -4.04
C LEU A 38 -3.86 -15.47 -4.32
N ALA A 39 -3.80 -16.38 -3.35
CA ALA A 39 -3.05 -17.63 -3.43
C ALA A 39 -3.48 -18.47 -4.66
N GLY A 40 -2.48 -19.02 -5.36
CA GLY A 40 -2.67 -19.81 -6.58
C GLY A 40 -3.11 -19.04 -7.83
N ARG A 41 -3.26 -17.70 -7.74
CA ARG A 41 -3.74 -16.87 -8.85
C ARG A 41 -2.70 -15.88 -9.36
N VAL A 42 -1.78 -15.46 -8.49
CA VAL A 42 -0.66 -14.58 -8.81
C VAL A 42 0.61 -15.09 -8.14
N ARG A 43 1.75 -14.77 -8.72
CA ARG A 43 3.04 -14.77 -8.04
C ARG A 43 3.10 -13.51 -7.19
N PHE A 44 2.82 -13.65 -5.88
CA PHE A 44 2.76 -12.53 -4.97
C PHE A 44 4.12 -12.29 -4.31
N VAL A 45 4.70 -11.12 -4.54
CA VAL A 45 6.03 -10.74 -4.08
C VAL A 45 5.90 -9.66 -3.02
N GLU A 46 6.28 -9.96 -1.79
CA GLU A 46 6.23 -9.05 -0.65
C GLU A 46 7.59 -8.44 -0.37
N ILE A 47 7.65 -7.13 -0.29
CA ILE A 47 8.85 -6.38 0.09
C ILE A 47 8.77 -5.95 1.56
N THR A 48 9.90 -5.98 2.27
CA THR A 48 10.09 -5.28 3.54
C THR A 48 11.22 -4.29 3.40
N TYR A 49 10.97 -3.04 3.77
CA TYR A 49 11.96 -1.98 3.74
C TYR A 49 12.96 -2.09 4.90
N PRO A 50 14.23 -1.71 4.71
CA PRO A 50 15.18 -1.61 5.79
C PRO A 50 14.76 -0.53 6.80
N ARG A 51 15.22 -0.67 8.02
CA ARG A 51 15.04 0.32 9.10
C ARG A 51 16.08 1.42 8.99
N THR A 52 16.19 2.03 7.81
CA THR A 52 17.17 3.07 7.50
C THR A 52 16.68 4.46 7.89
N LEU A 53 17.61 5.34 8.18
CA LEU A 53 17.37 6.76 8.44
C LEU A 53 18.03 7.67 7.40
N THR A 54 18.65 7.06 6.37
CA THR A 54 19.47 7.76 5.38
C THR A 54 18.93 7.65 3.96
N TRP A 55 18.13 6.61 3.67
CA TRP A 55 17.62 6.38 2.31
C TRP A 55 16.66 7.49 1.87
N SER A 56 16.88 7.99 0.68
CA SER A 56 15.93 8.81 -0.07
C SER A 56 14.83 7.91 -0.70
N LEU A 57 13.80 8.51 -1.28
CA LEU A 57 12.77 7.77 -2.02
C LEU A 57 13.36 7.10 -3.27
N ASP A 58 14.38 7.69 -3.89
CA ASP A 58 15.11 7.08 -5.01
C ASP A 58 15.92 5.87 -4.55
N ASP A 59 16.51 5.91 -3.35
CA ASP A 59 17.22 4.75 -2.79
C ASP A 59 16.26 3.59 -2.51
N TYR A 60 15.05 3.87 -1.98
CA TYR A 60 14.00 2.86 -1.84
C TYR A 60 13.62 2.25 -3.19
N ALA A 61 13.39 3.09 -4.21
CA ALA A 61 13.05 2.62 -5.56
C ALA A 61 14.18 1.78 -6.17
N ALA A 62 15.42 2.26 -6.07
CA ALA A 62 16.61 1.56 -6.57
C ALA A 62 16.83 0.22 -5.87
N GLY A 63 16.64 0.20 -4.54
CA GLY A 63 16.73 -1.02 -3.74
C GLY A 63 15.68 -2.05 -4.15
N VAL A 64 14.42 -1.62 -4.36
CA VAL A 64 13.35 -2.50 -4.85
C VAL A 64 13.71 -3.10 -6.21
N GLU A 65 14.14 -2.27 -7.18
CA GLU A 65 14.56 -2.75 -8.50
C GLU A 65 15.70 -3.75 -8.42
N THR A 66 16.71 -3.45 -7.61
CA THR A 66 17.89 -4.33 -7.43
C THR A 66 17.48 -5.67 -6.85
N GLU A 67 16.64 -5.67 -5.83
CA GLU A 67 16.22 -6.89 -5.17
C GLU A 67 15.29 -7.75 -6.06
N LEU A 68 14.37 -7.13 -6.78
CA LEU A 68 13.56 -7.82 -7.77
C LEU A 68 14.42 -8.45 -8.87
N ALA A 69 15.41 -7.71 -9.39
CA ALA A 69 16.30 -8.20 -10.42
C ALA A 69 17.16 -9.39 -9.95
N ARG A 70 17.64 -9.40 -8.69
CA ARG A 70 18.33 -10.54 -8.08
C ARG A 70 17.51 -11.84 -8.10
N HIS A 71 16.19 -11.71 -8.06
CA HIS A 71 15.24 -12.83 -8.12
C HIS A 71 14.67 -13.07 -9.53
N GLY A 72 15.27 -12.45 -10.56
CA GLY A 72 14.81 -12.60 -11.95
C GLY A 72 13.46 -11.96 -12.25
N ILE A 73 12.98 -11.04 -11.38
CA ILE A 73 11.67 -10.38 -11.51
C ILE A 73 11.88 -9.02 -12.15
N THR A 74 11.73 -8.95 -13.46
CA THR A 74 11.98 -7.73 -14.26
C THR A 74 10.70 -7.04 -14.72
N ARG A 75 9.54 -7.70 -14.60
CA ARG A 75 8.24 -7.21 -15.03
C ARG A 75 7.10 -7.67 -14.13
N GLY A 76 5.98 -6.97 -14.15
CA GLY A 76 4.75 -7.32 -13.45
C GLY A 76 3.96 -6.10 -12.98
N TRP A 77 2.98 -6.34 -12.12
CA TRP A 77 2.16 -5.30 -11.49
C TRP A 77 2.77 -4.83 -10.17
N LEU A 78 2.58 -3.55 -9.86
CA LEU A 78 2.99 -2.94 -8.59
C LEU A 78 1.76 -2.60 -7.75
N LEU A 79 1.75 -3.03 -6.50
CA LEU A 79 0.72 -2.70 -5.51
C LEU A 79 1.39 -1.88 -4.39
N ALA A 80 1.13 -0.59 -4.37
CA ALA A 80 1.72 0.33 -3.40
C ALA A 80 0.71 0.74 -2.33
N GLU A 81 0.99 0.39 -1.08
CA GLU A 81 0.15 0.77 0.05
C GLU A 81 0.62 2.08 0.67
N SER A 82 -0.30 3.06 0.81
CA SER A 82 -0.09 4.30 1.59
C SER A 82 1.23 5.00 1.26
N PHE A 83 2.19 5.02 2.20
CA PHE A 83 3.54 5.59 2.03
C PHE A 83 4.21 5.11 0.75
N SER A 84 4.05 3.84 0.40
CA SER A 84 4.74 3.29 -0.79
C SER A 84 4.27 3.86 -2.12
N SER A 85 3.17 4.61 -2.16
CA SER A 85 2.89 5.43 -3.33
C SER A 85 4.00 6.46 -3.60
N GLN A 86 4.74 6.89 -2.57
CA GLN A 86 5.89 7.78 -2.74
C GLN A 86 7.14 7.08 -3.29
N VAL A 87 7.28 5.79 -3.07
CA VAL A 87 8.34 4.95 -3.66
C VAL A 87 7.95 4.52 -5.08
N LEU A 88 6.66 4.32 -5.33
CA LEU A 88 6.11 3.91 -6.62
C LEU A 88 6.46 4.90 -7.74
N TRP A 89 6.30 6.20 -7.52
CA TRP A 89 6.51 7.19 -8.57
C TRP A 89 7.96 7.27 -9.03
N PRO A 90 8.99 7.38 -8.16
CA PRO A 90 10.38 7.29 -8.60
C PRO A 90 10.67 5.95 -9.29
N LEU A 91 10.16 4.82 -8.79
CA LEU A 91 10.35 3.52 -9.43
C LEU A 91 9.83 3.51 -10.88
N LEU A 92 8.65 4.07 -11.14
CA LEU A 92 8.11 4.24 -12.50
C LEU A 92 8.96 5.20 -13.34
N GLY A 93 9.45 6.29 -12.75
CA GLY A 93 10.31 7.26 -13.42
C GLY A 93 11.66 6.69 -13.86
N ARG A 94 12.20 5.73 -13.13
CA ARG A 94 13.47 5.04 -13.44
C ARG A 94 13.36 4.08 -14.62
N LYS A 95 12.17 3.57 -14.95
CA LYS A 95 11.87 2.70 -16.11
C LYS A 95 12.72 1.42 -16.21
N ARG A 96 13.30 0.94 -15.09
CA ARG A 96 14.10 -0.30 -15.05
C ARG A 96 13.25 -1.54 -14.83
N PHE A 97 12.15 -1.40 -14.07
CA PHE A 97 11.14 -2.43 -13.91
C PHE A 97 10.03 -2.22 -14.93
N ALA A 98 9.72 -3.25 -15.72
CA ALA A 98 8.65 -3.19 -16.73
C ALA A 98 7.27 -3.33 -16.07
N ALA A 99 6.75 -2.22 -15.51
CA ALA A 99 5.44 -2.20 -14.88
C ALA A 99 4.33 -2.40 -15.91
N GLU A 100 3.49 -3.40 -15.72
CA GLU A 100 2.31 -3.71 -16.56
C GLU A 100 1.07 -2.94 -16.12
N GLY A 101 1.05 -2.52 -14.87
CA GLY A 101 0.04 -1.70 -14.24
C GLY A 101 0.38 -1.44 -12.79
N VAL A 102 -0.27 -0.44 -12.21
CA VAL A 102 -0.06 -0.08 -10.82
C VAL A 102 -1.37 0.06 -10.08
N VAL A 103 -1.37 -0.35 -8.81
CA VAL A 103 -2.48 -0.19 -7.88
C VAL A 103 -2.01 0.59 -6.67
N MET A 104 -2.69 1.67 -6.34
CA MET A 104 -2.50 2.40 -5.09
C MET A 104 -3.57 2.02 -4.09
N ALA A 105 -3.19 1.42 -2.97
CA ALA A 105 -4.09 1.06 -1.87
C ALA A 105 -3.96 2.10 -0.74
N GLY A 106 -4.98 2.92 -0.51
CA GLY A 106 -4.91 4.07 0.41
C GLY A 106 -3.80 5.07 0.02
N GLY A 107 -3.34 5.02 -1.24
CA GLY A 107 -2.21 5.78 -1.73
C GLY A 107 -2.60 7.15 -2.30
N PHE A 108 -1.61 7.94 -2.63
CA PHE A 108 -1.73 9.31 -3.14
C PHE A 108 -0.51 9.69 -3.99
N VAL A 109 -0.63 10.71 -4.81
CA VAL A 109 0.52 11.30 -5.49
C VAL A 109 1.25 12.24 -4.51
N ARG A 110 0.61 13.33 -4.10
CA ARG A 110 1.06 14.17 -3.01
C ARG A 110 0.02 14.12 -1.90
N HIS A 111 0.46 14.01 -0.65
CA HIS A 111 -0.50 13.92 0.47
C HIS A 111 -1.29 15.22 0.59
N PRO A 112 -2.65 15.18 0.59
CA PRO A 112 -3.45 16.41 0.60
C PRO A 112 -3.27 17.27 1.85
N MET A 113 -2.94 16.64 2.98
CA MET A 113 -2.75 17.29 4.28
C MET A 113 -1.28 17.23 4.72
N ILE A 114 -0.39 17.96 4.02
CA ILE A 114 1.05 17.99 4.37
C ILE A 114 1.30 18.49 5.80
N TRP A 115 0.48 19.44 6.30
CA TRP A 115 0.57 19.89 7.68
C TRP A 115 0.31 18.75 8.68
N GLY A 116 -0.66 17.88 8.39
CA GLY A 116 -0.96 16.69 9.22
C GLY A 116 0.18 15.68 9.20
N VAL A 117 0.84 15.50 8.05
CA VAL A 117 2.04 14.65 7.92
C VAL A 117 3.19 15.20 8.79
N ARG A 118 3.45 16.51 8.74
CA ARG A 118 4.48 17.15 9.57
C ARG A 118 4.17 17.04 11.07
N LEU A 119 2.89 17.16 11.42
CA LEU A 119 2.44 16.94 12.79
C LEU A 119 2.68 15.50 13.24
N ALA A 120 2.33 14.52 12.40
CA ALA A 120 2.59 13.10 12.66
C ALA A 120 4.09 12.80 12.76
N GLU A 121 4.92 13.40 11.92
CA GLU A 121 6.39 13.32 12.00
C GLU A 121 6.91 13.84 13.33
N HIS A 122 6.44 15.01 13.77
CA HIS A 122 6.81 15.59 15.04
C HIS A 122 6.43 14.69 16.22
N PHE A 123 5.19 14.25 16.28
CA PHE A 123 4.71 13.37 17.35
C PHE A 123 5.38 12.00 17.34
N CYS A 124 5.63 11.43 16.17
CA CYS A 124 6.34 10.15 16.06
C CYS A 124 7.75 10.22 16.66
N GLY A 125 8.39 11.41 16.65
CA GLY A 125 9.68 11.64 17.29
C GLY A 125 9.63 12.04 18.76
N ALA A 126 8.53 12.65 19.22
CA ALA A 126 8.37 13.19 20.56
C ALA A 126 7.76 12.18 21.56
N ILE A 127 6.99 11.21 21.08
CA ILE A 127 6.33 10.21 21.92
C ILE A 127 7.30 9.09 22.25
N SER A 128 7.38 8.69 23.51
CA SER A 128 8.18 7.52 23.91
C SER A 128 7.66 6.24 23.26
N LEU A 129 8.55 5.31 22.96
CA LEU A 129 8.17 4.00 22.38
C LEU A 129 7.11 3.29 23.23
N GLY A 130 7.22 3.39 24.55
CA GLY A 130 6.26 2.79 25.48
C GLY A 130 4.84 3.37 25.35
N LEU A 131 4.71 4.71 25.15
CA LEU A 131 3.41 5.34 24.91
C LEU A 131 2.88 5.00 23.52
N LEU A 132 3.73 5.03 22.50
CA LEU A 132 3.36 4.63 21.13
C LEU A 132 2.87 3.18 21.13
N THR A 133 3.58 2.29 21.82
CA THR A 133 3.19 0.88 21.95
C THR A 133 1.83 0.75 22.62
N ARG A 134 1.54 1.50 23.71
CA ARG A 134 0.22 1.50 24.36
C ARG A 134 -0.90 1.95 23.43
N ILE A 135 -0.65 2.98 22.60
CA ILE A 135 -1.62 3.44 21.58
C ILE A 135 -1.86 2.34 20.54
N LEU A 136 -0.78 1.72 20.05
CA LEU A 136 -0.85 0.60 19.10
C LEU A 136 -1.54 -0.62 19.72
N PHE A 137 -1.30 -0.94 20.99
CA PHE A 137 -2.02 -2.00 21.71
C PHE A 137 -3.51 -1.67 21.86
N GLY A 138 -3.86 -0.41 22.17
CA GLY A 138 -5.24 0.05 22.19
C GLY A 138 -5.94 -0.14 20.83
N TYR A 139 -5.29 0.29 19.75
CA TYR A 139 -5.76 0.07 18.38
C TYR A 139 -5.88 -1.43 18.06
N ALA A 140 -4.86 -2.22 18.37
CA ALA A 140 -4.87 -3.67 18.16
C ALA A 140 -5.99 -4.35 18.96
N ARG A 141 -6.29 -3.89 20.18
CA ARG A 141 -7.41 -4.42 20.98
C ARG A 141 -8.76 -4.17 20.30
N ILE A 142 -8.97 -2.96 19.77
CA ILE A 142 -10.18 -2.61 19.02
C ILE A 142 -10.25 -3.43 17.71
N ALA A 143 -9.13 -3.53 16.99
CA ALA A 143 -9.04 -4.34 15.77
C ALA A 143 -9.29 -5.83 16.04
N ARG A 144 -8.77 -6.37 17.16
CA ARG A 144 -9.07 -7.75 17.60
C ARG A 144 -10.54 -7.97 17.94
N LEU A 145 -11.21 -6.98 18.54
CA LEU A 145 -12.65 -7.06 18.82
C LEU A 145 -13.47 -7.08 17.52
N ARG A 146 -13.09 -6.26 16.54
CA ARG A 146 -13.71 -6.24 15.20
C ARG A 146 -13.41 -7.52 14.41
N ALA A 147 -12.22 -8.08 14.56
CA ALA A 147 -11.76 -9.31 13.90
C ALA A 147 -11.92 -10.57 14.78
N ARG A 148 -12.88 -10.58 15.69
CA ARG A 148 -13.09 -11.62 16.70
C ARG A 148 -13.11 -13.05 16.15
N ASN A 149 -13.54 -13.20 14.90
CA ASN A 149 -13.69 -14.50 14.21
C ASN A 149 -12.54 -14.82 13.22
N SER A 150 -11.44 -14.04 13.21
CA SER A 150 -10.31 -14.28 12.30
C SER A 150 -8.99 -14.49 13.05
N PRO A 151 -8.57 -15.75 13.24
CA PRO A 151 -7.29 -16.08 13.88
C PRO A 151 -6.08 -15.47 13.15
N GLU A 152 -6.13 -15.37 11.82
CA GLU A 152 -5.05 -14.80 11.01
C GLU A 152 -4.85 -13.31 11.26
N VAL A 153 -5.94 -12.54 11.42
CA VAL A 153 -5.84 -11.10 11.75
C VAL A 153 -5.21 -10.92 13.13
N ARG A 154 -5.58 -11.75 14.10
CA ARG A 154 -4.95 -11.71 15.43
C ARG A 154 -3.48 -12.02 15.37
N LYS A 155 -3.10 -13.10 14.68
CA LYS A 155 -1.69 -13.47 14.49
C LYS A 155 -0.90 -12.36 13.80
N GLY A 156 -1.44 -11.75 12.74
CA GLY A 156 -0.81 -10.62 12.04
C GLY A 156 -0.63 -9.40 12.94
N LEU A 157 -1.62 -9.07 13.77
CA LEU A 157 -1.52 -7.98 14.75
C LEU A 157 -0.49 -8.28 15.85
N ASP A 158 -0.42 -9.51 16.33
CA ASP A 158 0.57 -9.92 17.34
C ASP A 158 1.99 -9.87 16.76
N GLU A 159 2.18 -10.36 15.54
CA GLU A 159 3.46 -10.26 14.82
C GLU A 159 3.82 -8.79 14.56
N PHE A 160 2.86 -7.97 14.15
CA PHE A 160 3.07 -6.53 13.95
C PHE A 160 3.56 -5.84 15.22
N LEU A 161 2.93 -6.10 16.36
CA LEU A 161 3.31 -5.48 17.64
C LEU A 161 4.67 -6.00 18.15
N ALA A 162 4.92 -7.32 18.03
CA ALA A 162 6.15 -7.95 18.47
C ALA A 162 7.40 -7.45 17.70
N ARG A 163 7.22 -7.01 16.47
CA ARG A 163 8.30 -6.48 15.63
C ARG A 163 8.64 -5.03 15.89
N ARG A 164 7.83 -4.27 16.63
CA ARG A 164 8.05 -2.82 16.82
C ARG A 164 9.18 -2.55 17.81
N THR A 165 10.20 -1.88 17.31
CA THR A 165 11.38 -1.43 18.03
C THR A 165 11.50 0.10 17.97
N GLN A 166 12.43 0.67 18.74
CA GLN A 166 12.73 2.09 18.61
C GLN A 166 13.23 2.47 17.21
N LEU A 167 13.96 1.56 16.56
CA LEU A 167 14.44 1.78 15.19
C LEU A 167 13.29 1.79 14.17
N ASP A 168 12.23 0.97 14.37
CA ASP A 168 11.02 1.05 13.54
C ASP A 168 10.32 2.40 13.67
N GLN A 169 10.26 2.95 14.89
CA GLN A 169 9.70 4.28 15.13
C GLN A 169 10.52 5.37 14.43
N GLN A 170 11.85 5.31 14.54
CA GLN A 170 12.74 6.26 13.87
C GLN A 170 12.65 6.15 12.34
N ALA A 171 12.61 4.94 11.81
CA ALA A 171 12.43 4.70 10.38
C ALA A 171 11.06 5.20 9.88
N ALA A 172 9.97 5.02 10.65
CA ALA A 172 8.66 5.57 10.33
C ALA A 172 8.69 7.12 10.32
N LYS A 173 9.35 7.74 11.30
CA LYS A 173 9.56 9.20 11.32
C LYS A 173 10.31 9.67 10.08
N HIS A 174 11.39 8.97 9.70
CA HIS A 174 12.15 9.29 8.50
C HIS A 174 11.29 9.20 7.24
N ARG A 175 10.48 8.15 7.10
CA ARG A 175 9.53 8.00 5.98
C ARG A 175 8.49 9.11 5.93
N LEU A 176 7.97 9.56 7.09
CA LEU A 176 7.08 10.73 7.16
C LEU A 176 7.77 12.00 6.70
N HIS A 177 9.05 12.20 7.07
CA HIS A 177 9.86 13.31 6.61
C HIS A 177 10.03 13.32 5.08
N LEU A 178 10.38 12.17 4.50
CA LEU A 178 10.48 12.02 3.05
C LEU A 178 9.15 12.33 2.36
N LEU A 179 8.05 11.79 2.87
CA LEU A 179 6.70 12.02 2.36
C LEU A 179 6.33 13.51 2.40
N ALA A 180 6.65 14.22 3.50
CA ALA A 180 6.33 15.62 3.66
C ALA A 180 7.06 16.54 2.66
N LYS A 181 8.22 16.11 2.16
CA LYS A 181 9.08 16.88 1.23
C LYS A 181 8.88 16.53 -0.24
N ASN A 182 8.32 15.33 -0.53
CA ASN A 182 8.23 14.84 -1.90
C ASN A 182 7.08 15.46 -2.69
N ASP A 183 7.34 15.71 -3.97
CA ASP A 183 6.32 16.11 -4.94
C ASP A 183 6.48 15.30 -6.25
N PRO A 184 5.87 14.12 -6.35
CA PRO A 184 5.94 13.29 -7.55
C PRO A 184 4.90 13.66 -8.62
N CYS A 185 4.20 14.79 -8.48
CA CYS A 185 3.19 15.23 -9.44
C CYS A 185 3.68 15.27 -10.90
N PRO A 186 4.92 15.69 -11.22
CA PRO A 186 5.42 15.64 -12.60
C PRO A 186 5.41 14.21 -13.15
N ILE A 187 5.95 13.24 -12.42
CA ILE A 187 6.01 11.83 -12.85
C ILE A 187 4.60 11.27 -13.05
N ALA A 188 3.68 11.55 -12.13
CA ALA A 188 2.32 11.05 -12.19
C ALA A 188 1.51 11.58 -13.39
N LYS A 189 1.85 12.76 -13.90
CA LYS A 189 1.26 13.35 -15.12
C LYS A 189 1.76 12.69 -16.41
N GLU A 190 2.97 12.16 -16.39
CA GLU A 190 3.67 11.61 -17.55
C GLU A 190 3.66 10.09 -17.59
N VAL A 191 3.16 9.43 -16.53
CA VAL A 191 3.14 7.96 -16.46
C VAL A 191 2.30 7.37 -17.60
N THR A 192 2.83 6.32 -18.24
CA THR A 192 2.21 5.65 -19.40
C THR A 192 1.53 4.33 -19.04
N VAL A 193 1.87 3.74 -17.89
CA VAL A 193 1.26 2.49 -17.43
C VAL A 193 -0.14 2.74 -16.83
N PRO A 194 -1.08 1.78 -16.93
CA PRO A 194 -2.41 1.92 -16.35
C PRO A 194 -2.34 2.04 -14.82
N VAL A 195 -3.02 3.05 -14.29
CA VAL A 195 -3.10 3.37 -12.87
C VAL A 195 -4.48 3.02 -12.35
N TYR A 196 -4.52 2.31 -11.23
CA TYR A 196 -5.72 1.98 -10.48
C TYR A 196 -5.55 2.42 -9.02
N ALA A 197 -6.65 2.73 -8.35
CA ALA A 197 -6.61 3.07 -6.93
C ALA A 197 -7.78 2.43 -6.18
N ILE A 198 -7.51 2.02 -4.94
CA ILE A 198 -8.52 1.50 -4.02
C ILE A 198 -8.32 2.11 -2.63
N THR A 199 -9.40 2.50 -1.98
CA THR A 199 -9.37 3.09 -0.64
C THR A 199 -10.61 2.71 0.16
N GLY A 200 -10.54 2.82 1.49
CA GLY A 200 -11.71 2.71 2.34
C GLY A 200 -12.51 4.01 2.38
N LEU A 201 -13.84 3.92 2.49
CA LEU A 201 -14.72 5.09 2.63
C LEU A 201 -14.41 5.88 3.91
N PHE A 202 -14.05 5.17 4.98
CA PHE A 202 -13.76 5.74 6.30
C PHE A 202 -12.25 5.90 6.54
N ASP A 203 -11.48 6.19 5.49
CA ASP A 203 -10.04 6.48 5.62
C ASP A 203 -9.84 7.80 6.38
N PRO A 204 -9.32 7.76 7.64
CA PRO A 204 -9.13 8.97 8.45
C PRO A 204 -7.80 9.67 8.18
N ILE A 205 -6.92 9.02 7.40
CA ILE A 205 -5.54 9.47 7.17
C ILE A 205 -5.45 10.24 5.86
N VAL A 206 -6.01 9.65 4.79
CA VAL A 206 -5.94 10.20 3.45
C VAL A 206 -7.33 10.65 2.99
N PRO A 207 -7.57 11.95 2.78
CA PRO A 207 -8.82 12.46 2.21
C PRO A 207 -8.99 11.96 0.77
N TRP A 208 -9.55 10.78 0.60
CA TRP A 208 -9.65 10.08 -0.66
C TRP A 208 -10.36 10.88 -1.77
N PHE A 209 -11.34 11.73 -1.41
CA PHE A 209 -12.06 12.57 -2.37
C PHE A 209 -11.14 13.59 -3.04
N THR A 210 -10.18 14.16 -2.31
CA THR A 210 -9.15 15.07 -2.84
C THR A 210 -8.18 14.32 -3.75
N VAL A 211 -7.69 13.15 -3.30
CA VAL A 211 -6.82 12.29 -4.10
C VAL A 211 -7.50 11.86 -5.40
N ARG A 212 -8.75 11.39 -5.30
CA ARG A 212 -9.54 10.98 -6.47
C ARG A 212 -9.72 12.12 -7.47
N ARG A 213 -10.06 13.31 -6.97
CA ARG A 213 -10.21 14.51 -7.82
C ARG A 213 -8.91 14.83 -8.54
N TRP A 214 -7.81 14.88 -7.81
CA TRP A 214 -6.50 15.18 -8.38
C TRP A 214 -6.10 14.16 -9.45
N LEU A 215 -6.20 12.87 -9.15
CA LEU A 215 -5.87 11.80 -10.10
C LEU A 215 -6.72 11.86 -11.37
N LYS A 216 -8.01 12.10 -11.25
CA LYS A 216 -8.90 12.25 -12.40
C LYS A 216 -8.53 13.44 -13.31
N GLN A 217 -8.01 14.50 -12.74
CA GLN A 217 -7.65 15.72 -13.46
C GLN A 217 -6.24 15.67 -14.06
N ASN A 218 -5.31 14.94 -13.43
CA ASN A 218 -3.89 15.09 -13.70
C ASN A 218 -3.16 13.77 -14.07
N CYS A 219 -3.78 12.61 -13.88
CA CYS A 219 -3.18 11.32 -14.24
C CYS A 219 -3.93 10.73 -15.44
N PRO A 220 -3.42 10.89 -16.67
CA PRO A 220 -4.14 10.50 -17.90
C PRO A 220 -4.34 8.98 -18.01
N THR A 221 -3.52 8.21 -17.34
CA THR A 221 -3.60 6.74 -17.32
C THR A 221 -4.43 6.17 -16.20
N LEU A 222 -5.07 7.00 -15.36
CA LEU A 222 -6.01 6.53 -14.35
C LEU A 222 -7.18 5.78 -15.01
N LYS A 223 -7.28 4.49 -14.78
CA LYS A 223 -8.36 3.64 -15.30
C LYS A 223 -9.54 3.57 -14.34
N GLU A 224 -9.26 3.40 -13.05
CA GLU A 224 -10.31 3.24 -12.07
C GLU A 224 -9.89 3.71 -10.68
N TYR A 225 -10.85 4.23 -9.91
CA TYR A 225 -10.71 4.57 -8.49
C TYR A 225 -11.87 3.97 -7.71
N ARG A 226 -11.61 2.96 -6.88
CA ARG A 226 -12.62 2.25 -6.08
C ARG A 226 -12.62 2.67 -4.63
N ILE A 227 -13.81 2.82 -4.08
CA ILE A 227 -14.04 3.14 -2.67
C ILE A 227 -14.78 1.96 -2.04
N VAL A 228 -14.16 1.36 -1.01
CA VAL A 228 -14.74 0.23 -0.28
C VAL A 228 -15.51 0.73 0.92
N ARG A 229 -16.83 0.53 0.94
CA ARG A 229 -17.76 1.15 1.92
C ARG A 229 -17.48 0.80 3.38
N HIS A 230 -17.05 -0.43 3.67
CA HIS A 230 -16.87 -0.93 5.03
C HIS A 230 -15.38 -1.05 5.42
N SER A 231 -14.54 -0.18 4.87
CA SER A 231 -13.11 -0.18 5.13
C SER A 231 -12.59 1.20 5.49
N ASP A 232 -11.45 1.22 6.15
CA ASP A 232 -10.66 2.40 6.49
C ASP A 232 -9.37 2.45 5.66
N HIS A 233 -8.34 3.13 6.17
CA HIS A 233 -7.04 3.27 5.49
C HIS A 233 -6.37 1.93 5.16
N ASN A 234 -6.49 0.92 6.03
CA ASN A 234 -5.95 -0.43 5.82
C ASN A 234 -6.90 -1.29 4.96
N VAL A 235 -7.19 -0.85 3.73
CA VAL A 235 -8.14 -1.52 2.84
C VAL A 235 -7.71 -2.95 2.47
N LEU A 236 -6.41 -3.23 2.38
CA LEU A 236 -5.87 -4.56 2.08
C LEU A 236 -6.06 -5.52 3.27
N GLY A 237 -5.91 -5.05 4.50
CA GLY A 237 -6.12 -5.85 5.71
C GLY A 237 -7.60 -6.04 6.08
N ASN A 238 -8.39 -4.96 6.02
CA ASN A 238 -9.77 -4.95 6.52
C ASN A 238 -10.81 -5.40 5.50
N ALA A 239 -10.54 -5.25 4.19
CA ALA A 239 -11.40 -5.66 3.09
C ALA A 239 -10.67 -6.55 2.09
N SER A 240 -9.88 -7.48 2.59
CA SER A 240 -8.90 -8.27 1.84
C SER A 240 -9.49 -8.97 0.61
N GLU A 241 -10.62 -9.64 0.74
CA GLU A 241 -11.27 -10.37 -0.36
C GLU A 241 -11.82 -9.42 -1.43
N THR A 242 -12.43 -8.31 -0.99
CA THR A 242 -12.92 -7.28 -1.90
C THR A 242 -11.78 -6.62 -2.65
N ALA A 243 -10.70 -6.27 -1.95
CA ALA A 243 -9.50 -5.70 -2.55
C ALA A 243 -8.84 -6.68 -3.54
N ALA A 244 -8.70 -7.96 -3.16
CA ALA A 244 -8.16 -8.99 -4.03
C ALA A 244 -9.00 -9.16 -5.32
N LYS A 245 -10.34 -9.18 -5.19
CA LYS A 245 -11.24 -9.25 -6.35
C LYS A 245 -11.00 -8.10 -7.34
N TYR A 246 -10.89 -6.86 -6.86
CA TYR A 246 -10.62 -5.72 -7.72
C TYR A 246 -9.23 -5.84 -8.37
N VAL A 247 -8.19 -6.14 -7.60
CA VAL A 247 -6.82 -6.25 -8.12
C VAL A 247 -6.74 -7.34 -9.20
N LEU A 248 -7.28 -8.52 -8.95
CA LEU A 248 -7.32 -9.61 -9.91
C LEU A 248 -8.11 -9.24 -11.18
N GLY A 249 -9.22 -8.53 -11.03
CA GLY A 249 -10.00 -8.02 -12.17
C GLY A 249 -9.21 -7.04 -13.01
N TRP A 250 -8.48 -6.12 -12.41
CA TRP A 250 -7.62 -5.16 -13.11
C TRP A 250 -6.44 -5.84 -13.82
N MET A 251 -5.88 -6.87 -13.22
CA MET A 251 -4.85 -7.72 -13.83
C MET A 251 -5.41 -8.65 -14.91
N LYS A 252 -6.73 -8.66 -15.15
CA LYS A 252 -7.44 -9.52 -16.10
C LYS A 252 -7.20 -11.03 -15.88
N ILE A 253 -7.09 -11.43 -14.60
CA ILE A 253 -6.88 -12.83 -14.24
C ILE A 253 -8.23 -13.58 -14.27
N PRO A 254 -8.36 -14.71 -15.03
CA PRO A 254 -9.60 -15.47 -15.15
C PRO A 254 -10.17 -15.89 -13.81
N GLY A 255 -11.51 -15.94 -13.70
CA GLY A 255 -12.23 -16.33 -12.49
C GLY A 255 -12.44 -15.20 -11.46
N SER A 256 -12.06 -13.95 -11.77
CA SER A 256 -12.37 -12.76 -10.95
C SER A 256 -13.76 -12.14 -11.26
N THR A 257 -14.37 -12.52 -12.38
CA THR A 257 -15.68 -12.01 -12.82
C THR A 257 -16.82 -12.79 -12.15
N GLY A 258 -17.12 -12.45 -10.89
CA GLY A 258 -18.37 -12.81 -10.26
C GLY A 258 -19.31 -11.61 -10.31
N SER A 259 -20.34 -11.65 -11.15
CA SER A 259 -21.52 -10.74 -11.21
C SER A 259 -21.23 -9.24 -11.46
N GLU A 260 -20.86 -8.87 -12.68
CA GLU A 260 -20.94 -7.47 -13.15
C GLU A 260 -22.40 -6.93 -13.21
N GLY A 261 -23.40 -7.79 -13.05
CA GLY A 261 -24.82 -7.43 -13.26
C GLY A 261 -25.57 -6.78 -12.08
N LYS A 262 -25.01 -6.75 -10.85
CA LYS A 262 -25.74 -6.21 -9.69
C LYS A 262 -25.13 -4.98 -9.01
N VAL A 263 -23.86 -4.65 -9.28
CA VAL A 263 -23.19 -3.53 -8.59
C VAL A 263 -23.37 -2.18 -9.33
N ALA A 264 -23.74 -2.21 -10.60
CA ALA A 264 -23.93 -0.97 -11.40
C ALA A 264 -25.19 -0.17 -11.03
N ARG A 265 -26.18 -0.74 -10.33
CA ARG A 265 -27.43 -0.04 -9.97
C ARG A 265 -27.39 0.73 -8.63
N GLU A 266 -26.40 0.51 -7.77
CA GLU A 266 -26.32 1.21 -6.47
C GLU A 266 -25.53 2.53 -6.48
N VAL A 267 -24.91 2.91 -7.61
CA VAL A 267 -24.07 4.13 -7.70
C VAL A 267 -24.88 5.33 -8.27
N ALA A 268 -26.13 5.15 -8.68
CA ALA A 268 -26.92 6.19 -9.38
C ALA A 268 -27.74 7.13 -8.49
N VAL A 269 -27.65 7.06 -7.17
CA VAL A 269 -28.47 7.90 -6.27
C VAL A 269 -27.59 8.67 -5.30
N VAL A 270 -26.74 9.56 -5.79
CA VAL A 270 -26.34 10.82 -5.11
C VAL A 270 -25.83 11.80 -6.19
N SER A 271 -26.76 12.32 -6.98
CA SER A 271 -26.58 13.57 -7.71
C SER A 271 -27.91 14.35 -7.60
N ARG A 272 -28.03 15.09 -6.53
CA ARG A 272 -28.81 16.34 -6.45
C ARG A 272 -28.14 17.21 -5.40
#